data_7cd5988650a7617eb68532233541d0f5
#
_entry.id   7cd5988650a7617eb68532233541d0f5
#
_cell.length_a   1.000
_cell.length_b   1.000
_cell.length_c   1.000
_cell.angle_alpha   90.00
_cell.angle_beta   90.00
_cell.angle_gamma   90.00
#
_symmetry.space_group_name_H-M   'P 1'
#
loop_
_entity.id
_entity.type
_entity.pdbx_description
1 polymer ?
#
loop_
_entity_poly.entity_id
_entity_poly.type
_entity_poly.pdbx_seq_one_letter_code
_entity_poly.pdbx_strand_id
1 'polypeptide(L)'
;MRVSTAQFYHQSSLNMMNKSSDVNEQTAYISSGKRVLTAKDDAVSFGSLSGYKDGMNRIEQYNRNITQSKNHNALTETSFSLVQETLLQVKQRFIQANNSALTDEDRLSIADQLKQYLTQVLDIANTKDETGGYIFSGHQIETQPFAIQADNTVTYQG
;
A
#
# COMPACT_ATOMS: atom_id res chain seq x y z
N MET A 1 -21.63 18.17 71.01
CA MET A 1 -20.64 18.98 70.26
C MET A 1 -19.60 18.16 69.49
N ARG A 2 -19.18 16.95 69.89
CA ARG A 2 -18.17 16.15 69.18
C ARG A 2 -18.63 15.63 67.82
N VAL A 3 -19.92 15.30 67.65
CA VAL A 3 -20.46 14.78 66.33
C VAL A 3 -20.49 15.89 65.27
N SER A 4 -20.83 17.11 65.63
CA SER A 4 -20.85 18.28 64.73
C SER A 4 -19.45 18.59 64.14
N THR A 5 -18.41 18.48 64.99
CA THR A 5 -17.02 18.73 64.53
C THR A 5 -16.52 17.65 63.55
N ALA A 6 -16.79 16.38 63.82
CA ALA A 6 -16.44 15.27 62.90
C ALA A 6 -17.17 15.41 61.59
N GLN A 7 -18.43 15.77 61.63
CA GLN A 7 -19.21 16.00 60.37
C GLN A 7 -18.69 17.19 59.55
N PHE A 8 -18.29 18.26 60.26
CA PHE A 8 -17.66 19.41 59.60
C PHE A 8 -16.33 19.03 58.88
N TYR A 9 -15.46 18.28 59.54
CA TYR A 9 -14.20 17.81 58.92
C TYR A 9 -14.47 16.88 57.73
N HIS A 10 -15.41 15.96 57.87
CA HIS A 10 -15.80 15.08 56.76
C HIS A 10 -16.33 15.87 55.55
N GLN A 11 -17.24 16.84 55.80
CA GLN A 11 -17.76 17.70 54.73
C GLN A 11 -16.67 18.56 54.07
N SER A 12 -15.75 19.11 54.88
CA SER A 12 -14.63 19.89 54.40
C SER A 12 -13.68 19.03 53.50
N SER A 13 -13.41 17.79 53.94
CA SER A 13 -12.60 16.83 53.14
C SER A 13 -13.26 16.49 51.81
N LEU A 14 -14.57 16.21 51.79
CA LEU A 14 -15.32 15.97 50.55
C LEU A 14 -15.28 17.19 49.62
N ASN A 15 -15.47 18.40 50.16
CA ASN A 15 -15.39 19.62 49.38
C ASN A 15 -13.99 19.83 48.78
N MET A 16 -12.93 19.51 49.52
CA MET A 16 -11.57 19.61 49.04
C MET A 16 -11.28 18.59 47.94
N MET A 17 -11.75 17.33 48.09
CA MET A 17 -11.64 16.30 47.04
C MET A 17 -12.37 16.71 45.77
N ASN A 18 -13.60 17.25 45.89
CA ASN A 18 -14.34 17.74 44.72
C ASN A 18 -13.62 18.89 44.02
N LYS A 19 -13.07 19.85 44.76
CA LYS A 19 -12.30 20.95 44.18
C LYS A 19 -11.00 20.48 43.53
N SER A 20 -10.32 19.50 44.11
CA SER A 20 -9.16 18.89 43.48
C SER A 20 -9.51 18.20 42.17
N SER A 21 -10.65 17.50 42.10
CA SER A 21 -11.16 16.91 40.88
C SER A 21 -11.47 17.97 39.80
N ASP A 22 -12.14 19.07 40.18
CA ASP A 22 -12.44 20.20 39.29
C ASP A 22 -11.14 20.79 38.67
N VAL A 23 -10.12 21.01 39.54
CA VAL A 23 -8.81 21.52 39.07
C VAL A 23 -8.14 20.55 38.10
N ASN A 24 -8.17 19.24 38.39
CA ASN A 24 -7.59 18.24 37.48
C ASN A 24 -8.31 18.22 36.12
N GLU A 25 -9.64 18.34 36.13
CA GLU A 25 -10.45 18.43 34.90
C GLU A 25 -10.08 19.69 34.09
N GLN A 26 -10.00 20.86 34.73
CA GLN A 26 -9.59 22.10 34.06
C GLN A 26 -8.15 22.01 33.53
N THR A 27 -7.26 21.38 34.26
CA THR A 27 -5.88 21.14 33.81
C THR A 27 -5.83 20.26 32.55
N ALA A 28 -6.69 19.27 32.46
CA ALA A 28 -6.80 18.41 31.25
C ALA A 28 -7.27 19.23 30.05
N TYR A 29 -8.25 20.12 30.18
CA TYR A 29 -8.67 21.03 29.11
C TYR A 29 -7.54 21.96 28.65
N ILE A 30 -6.84 22.57 29.59
CA ILE A 30 -5.73 23.50 29.30
C ILE A 30 -4.59 22.75 28.61
N SER A 31 -4.19 21.59 29.14
CA SER A 31 -3.10 20.78 28.60
C SER A 31 -3.40 20.24 27.20
N SER A 32 -4.66 19.86 26.92
CA SER A 32 -5.07 19.36 25.61
C SER A 32 -5.30 20.46 24.58
N GLY A 33 -5.53 21.70 25.01
CA GLY A 33 -5.96 22.82 24.15
C GLY A 33 -7.33 22.62 23.50
N LYS A 34 -8.14 21.68 24.00
CA LYS A 34 -9.45 21.30 23.43
C LYS A 34 -10.57 21.68 24.38
N ARG A 35 -11.67 22.23 23.82
CA ARG A 35 -12.88 22.56 24.56
C ARG A 35 -13.73 21.32 24.90
N VAL A 36 -13.71 20.31 24.03
CA VAL A 36 -14.48 19.07 24.15
C VAL A 36 -13.51 17.90 24.16
N LEU A 37 -13.40 17.22 25.29
CA LEU A 37 -12.58 16.03 25.48
C LEU A 37 -13.43 14.76 25.46
N THR A 38 -14.60 14.84 26.08
CA THR A 38 -15.50 13.71 26.28
C THR A 38 -16.91 14.04 25.80
N ALA A 39 -17.73 13.01 25.59
CA ALA A 39 -19.14 13.19 25.22
C ALA A 39 -19.97 13.88 26.34
N LYS A 40 -19.47 13.87 27.61
CA LYS A 40 -20.09 14.55 28.75
C LYS A 40 -20.03 16.06 28.58
N ASP A 41 -18.99 16.61 27.96
CA ASP A 41 -18.75 18.06 27.87
C ASP A 41 -19.70 18.72 26.88
N ASP A 42 -19.91 18.08 25.73
CA ASP A 42 -20.84 18.51 24.68
C ASP A 42 -21.11 17.32 23.73
N ALA A 43 -22.20 16.62 23.94
CA ALA A 43 -22.55 15.41 23.17
C ALA A 43 -22.74 15.70 21.67
N VAL A 44 -23.28 16.86 21.30
CA VAL A 44 -23.53 17.24 19.90
C VAL A 44 -22.21 17.52 19.18
N SER A 45 -21.38 18.36 19.81
CA SER A 45 -20.04 18.67 19.25
C SER A 45 -19.14 17.44 19.21
N PHE A 46 -19.20 16.57 20.22
CA PHE A 46 -18.45 15.32 20.25
C PHE A 46 -18.86 14.36 19.13
N GLY A 47 -20.17 14.21 18.88
CA GLY A 47 -20.68 13.43 17.74
C GLY A 47 -20.20 13.97 16.40
N SER A 48 -20.28 15.29 16.19
CA SER A 48 -19.77 15.94 14.98
C SER A 48 -18.26 15.75 14.82
N LEU A 49 -17.49 15.91 15.90
CA LEU A 49 -16.05 15.69 15.89
C LEU A 49 -15.66 14.25 15.54
N SER A 50 -16.41 13.27 16.07
CA SER A 50 -16.21 11.87 15.72
C SER A 50 -16.47 11.63 14.22
N GLY A 51 -17.57 12.17 13.69
CA GLY A 51 -17.88 12.08 12.25
C GLY A 51 -16.80 12.71 11.37
N TYR A 52 -16.25 13.85 11.75
CA TYR A 52 -15.13 14.45 11.02
C TYR A 52 -13.85 13.60 11.08
N LYS A 53 -13.53 13.03 12.25
CA LYS A 53 -12.37 12.13 12.39
C LYS A 53 -12.53 10.89 11.49
N ASP A 54 -13.71 10.28 11.47
CA ASP A 54 -13.99 9.15 10.60
C ASP A 54 -13.89 9.53 9.12
N GLY A 55 -14.33 10.74 8.77
CA GLY A 55 -14.15 11.28 7.43
C GLY A 55 -12.68 11.45 7.06
N MET A 56 -11.88 12.03 7.97
CA MET A 56 -10.43 12.19 7.76
C MET A 56 -9.71 10.84 7.61
N ASN A 57 -10.02 9.87 8.48
CA ASN A 57 -9.43 8.53 8.41
C ASN A 57 -9.73 7.85 7.05
N ARG A 58 -10.96 8.02 6.52
CA ARG A 58 -11.33 7.52 5.19
C ARG A 58 -10.55 8.21 4.08
N ILE A 59 -10.38 9.53 4.16
CA ILE A 59 -9.58 10.28 3.18
C ILE A 59 -8.12 9.82 3.21
N GLU A 60 -7.55 9.63 4.39
CA GLU A 60 -6.19 9.10 4.53
C GLU A 60 -6.07 7.68 3.93
N GLN A 61 -7.06 6.83 4.16
CA GLN A 61 -7.10 5.50 3.55
C GLN A 61 -7.17 5.60 2.01
N TYR A 62 -8.01 6.46 1.47
CA TYR A 62 -8.09 6.69 0.02
C TYR A 62 -6.77 7.20 -0.55
N ASN A 63 -6.11 8.12 0.13
CA ASN A 63 -4.80 8.62 -0.29
C ASN A 63 -3.73 7.50 -0.31
N ARG A 64 -3.71 6.62 0.69
CA ARG A 64 -2.83 5.43 0.69
C ARG A 64 -3.14 4.51 -0.50
N ASN A 65 -4.42 4.21 -0.74
CA ASN A 65 -4.83 3.35 -1.86
C ASN A 65 -4.47 3.98 -3.22
N ILE A 66 -4.65 5.29 -3.37
CA ILE A 66 -4.26 6.02 -4.59
C ILE A 66 -2.74 5.95 -4.81
N THR A 67 -1.96 6.13 -3.75
CA THR A 67 -0.49 6.03 -3.83
C THR A 67 -0.06 4.63 -4.25
N GLN A 68 -0.63 3.59 -3.64
CA GLN A 68 -0.37 2.20 -4.01
C GLN A 68 -0.75 1.92 -5.48
N SER A 69 -1.91 2.39 -5.92
CA SER A 69 -2.35 2.24 -7.32
C SER A 69 -1.43 2.96 -8.30
N LYS A 70 -0.94 4.15 -7.94
CA LYS A 70 0.04 4.88 -8.75
C LYS A 70 1.36 4.12 -8.88
N ASN A 71 1.87 3.56 -7.78
CA ASN A 71 3.10 2.76 -7.79
C ASN A 71 2.93 1.51 -8.67
N HIS A 72 1.82 0.80 -8.53
CA HIS A 72 1.49 -0.36 -9.37
C HIS A 72 1.42 0.01 -10.85
N ASN A 73 0.75 1.11 -11.20
CA ASN A 73 0.66 1.58 -12.58
C ASN A 73 2.02 2.00 -13.14
N ALA A 74 2.85 2.68 -12.35
CA ALA A 74 4.20 3.07 -12.78
C ALA A 74 5.09 1.85 -13.03
N LEU A 75 5.00 0.81 -12.19
CA LEU A 75 5.71 -0.44 -12.38
C LEU A 75 5.23 -1.17 -13.64
N THR A 76 3.92 -1.19 -13.87
CA THR A 76 3.30 -1.76 -15.07
C THR A 76 3.76 -1.03 -16.34
N GLU A 77 3.78 0.31 -16.33
CA GLU A 77 4.24 1.14 -17.46
C GLU A 77 5.73 0.87 -17.75
N THR A 78 6.56 0.79 -16.71
CA THR A 78 7.98 0.44 -16.86
C THR A 78 8.15 -0.94 -17.48
N SER A 79 7.38 -1.93 -17.02
CA SER A 79 7.41 -3.30 -17.56
C SER A 79 7.02 -3.33 -19.03
N PHE A 80 5.95 -2.62 -19.43
CA PHE A 80 5.57 -2.52 -20.83
C PHE A 80 6.63 -1.85 -21.71
N SER A 81 7.28 -0.80 -21.19
CA SER A 81 8.36 -0.12 -21.93
C SER A 81 9.54 -1.05 -22.17
N LEU A 82 9.93 -1.85 -21.16
CA LEU A 82 11.00 -2.84 -21.29
C LEU A 82 10.64 -3.97 -22.26
N VAL A 83 9.40 -4.46 -22.24
CA VAL A 83 8.91 -5.45 -23.23
C VAL A 83 8.96 -4.86 -24.63
N GLN A 84 8.50 -3.63 -24.82
CA GLN A 84 8.54 -2.97 -26.13
C GLN A 84 9.96 -2.85 -26.66
N GLU A 85 10.92 -2.44 -25.84
CA GLU A 85 12.34 -2.37 -26.19
C GLU A 85 12.89 -3.74 -26.59
N THR A 86 12.62 -4.77 -25.78
CA THR A 86 13.04 -6.15 -26.07
C THR A 86 12.45 -6.65 -27.38
N LEU A 87 11.17 -6.38 -27.66
CA LEU A 87 10.54 -6.76 -28.94
C LEU A 87 11.15 -6.06 -30.15
N LEU A 88 11.59 -4.81 -30.01
CA LEU A 88 12.33 -4.11 -31.08
C LEU A 88 13.67 -4.80 -31.36
N GLN A 89 14.37 -5.24 -30.32
CA GLN A 89 15.63 -6.00 -30.46
C GLN A 89 15.36 -7.37 -31.13
N VAL A 90 14.33 -8.09 -30.70
CA VAL A 90 13.89 -9.33 -31.33
C VAL A 90 13.61 -9.12 -32.82
N LYS A 91 12.86 -8.07 -33.17
CA LYS A 91 12.59 -7.72 -34.57
C LYS A 91 13.88 -7.50 -35.38
N GLN A 92 14.85 -6.78 -34.82
CA GLN A 92 16.15 -6.56 -35.49
C GLN A 92 16.91 -7.86 -35.70
N ARG A 93 16.90 -8.79 -34.74
CA ARG A 93 17.53 -10.11 -34.87
C ARG A 93 16.84 -10.98 -35.91
N PHE A 94 15.50 -10.94 -36.01
CA PHE A 94 14.79 -11.62 -37.08
C PHE A 94 15.14 -11.08 -38.48
N ILE A 95 15.25 -9.76 -38.63
CA ILE A 95 15.67 -9.16 -39.91
C ILE A 95 17.10 -9.60 -40.24
N GLN A 96 17.99 -9.63 -39.25
CA GLN A 96 19.36 -10.12 -39.45
C GLN A 96 19.38 -11.59 -39.83
N ALA A 97 18.61 -12.46 -39.18
CA ALA A 97 18.55 -13.89 -39.44
C ALA A 97 18.03 -14.21 -40.84
N ASN A 98 17.22 -13.33 -41.43
CA ASN A 98 16.71 -13.51 -42.81
C ASN A 98 17.72 -13.16 -43.89
N ASN A 99 18.97 -12.79 -43.54
CA ASN A 99 20.02 -12.54 -44.50
C ASN A 99 20.55 -13.88 -45.05
N SER A 100 20.49 -14.05 -46.37
CA SER A 100 20.95 -15.27 -47.06
C SER A 100 22.47 -15.49 -47.02
N ALA A 101 23.25 -14.47 -46.68
CA ALA A 101 24.72 -14.55 -46.56
C ALA A 101 25.19 -15.14 -45.24
N LEU A 102 24.31 -15.39 -44.25
CA LEU A 102 24.66 -15.95 -42.94
C LEU A 102 24.96 -17.45 -43.05
N THR A 103 25.97 -17.87 -42.30
CA THR A 103 26.28 -19.30 -42.07
C THR A 103 25.25 -19.92 -41.10
N ASP A 104 25.20 -21.26 -41.08
CA ASP A 104 24.35 -21.97 -40.11
C ASP A 104 24.77 -21.72 -38.68
N GLU A 105 26.08 -21.55 -38.43
CA GLU A 105 26.60 -21.16 -37.08
C GLU A 105 26.13 -19.80 -36.66
N ASP A 106 26.12 -18.80 -37.55
CA ASP A 106 25.62 -17.45 -37.28
C ASP A 106 24.11 -17.49 -36.96
N ARG A 107 23.33 -18.31 -37.68
CA ARG A 107 21.89 -18.49 -37.41
C ARG A 107 21.62 -19.15 -36.08
N LEU A 108 22.43 -20.14 -35.68
CA LEU A 108 22.34 -20.74 -34.32
C LEU A 108 22.64 -19.72 -33.22
N SER A 109 23.66 -18.88 -33.43
CA SER A 109 23.97 -17.80 -32.48
C SER A 109 22.81 -16.81 -32.34
N ILE A 110 22.14 -16.45 -33.44
CA ILE A 110 20.94 -15.59 -33.37
C ILE A 110 19.78 -16.32 -32.68
N ALA A 111 19.60 -17.61 -32.92
CA ALA A 111 18.55 -18.38 -32.25
C ALA A 111 18.75 -18.43 -30.74
N ASP A 112 19.99 -18.55 -30.26
CA ASP A 112 20.30 -18.52 -28.83
C ASP A 112 20.07 -17.11 -28.22
N GLN A 113 20.38 -16.05 -28.95
CA GLN A 113 20.00 -14.69 -28.54
C GLN A 113 18.48 -14.50 -28.44
N LEU A 114 17.72 -15.04 -29.40
CA LEU A 114 16.26 -14.97 -29.34
C LEU A 114 15.67 -15.73 -28.14
N LYS A 115 16.27 -16.86 -27.75
CA LYS A 115 15.90 -17.57 -26.51
C LYS A 115 16.17 -16.71 -25.26
N GLN A 116 17.29 -15.99 -25.23
CA GLN A 116 17.61 -15.06 -24.11
C GLN A 116 16.58 -13.93 -24.05
N TYR A 117 16.18 -13.35 -25.18
CA TYR A 117 15.11 -12.33 -25.19
C TYR A 117 13.76 -12.89 -24.73
N LEU A 118 13.42 -14.14 -25.09
CA LEU A 118 12.23 -14.80 -24.58
C LEU A 118 12.26 -14.90 -23.05
N THR A 119 13.38 -15.37 -22.50
CA THR A 119 13.56 -15.43 -21.03
C THR A 119 13.42 -14.05 -20.40
N GLN A 120 14.05 -13.02 -20.98
CA GLN A 120 13.93 -11.65 -20.49
C GLN A 120 12.49 -11.13 -20.50
N VAL A 121 11.73 -11.38 -21.56
CA VAL A 121 10.31 -10.99 -21.63
C VAL A 121 9.50 -11.73 -20.55
N LEU A 122 9.79 -13.00 -20.31
CA LEU A 122 9.11 -13.77 -19.26
C LEU A 122 9.46 -13.27 -17.85
N ASP A 123 10.71 -12.90 -17.62
CA ASP A 123 11.12 -12.31 -16.33
C ASP A 123 10.38 -10.98 -16.09
N ILE A 124 10.26 -10.13 -17.11
CA ILE A 124 9.48 -8.89 -17.04
C ILE A 124 8.00 -9.19 -16.81
N ALA A 125 7.44 -10.18 -17.53
CA ALA A 125 6.04 -10.58 -17.38
C ALA A 125 5.73 -11.23 -16.02
N ASN A 126 6.75 -11.73 -15.32
CA ASN A 126 6.67 -12.28 -13.97
C ASN A 126 7.20 -11.31 -12.89
N THR A 127 7.20 -10.00 -13.18
CA THR A 127 7.62 -8.99 -12.21
C THR A 127 6.66 -8.97 -11.01
N LYS A 128 7.24 -8.82 -9.80
CA LYS A 128 6.49 -8.68 -8.56
C LYS A 128 6.46 -7.23 -8.11
N ASP A 129 5.38 -6.86 -7.43
CA ASP A 129 5.26 -5.57 -6.77
C ASP A 129 5.97 -5.56 -5.39
N GLU A 130 5.89 -4.44 -4.68
CA GLU A 130 6.48 -4.25 -3.34
C GLU A 130 5.86 -5.19 -2.29
N THR A 131 4.67 -5.72 -2.53
CA THR A 131 3.96 -6.65 -1.64
C THR A 131 4.32 -8.11 -1.91
N GLY A 132 5.10 -8.37 -2.97
CA GLY A 132 5.51 -9.69 -3.40
C GLY A 132 4.52 -10.39 -4.34
N GLY A 133 3.44 -9.72 -4.71
CA GLY A 133 2.45 -10.20 -5.68
C GLY A 133 2.89 -9.96 -7.12
N TYR A 134 2.53 -10.85 -8.03
CA TYR A 134 2.80 -10.69 -9.46
C TYR A 134 1.84 -9.67 -10.09
N ILE A 135 2.39 -8.68 -10.80
CA ILE A 135 1.59 -7.56 -11.36
C ILE A 135 0.68 -7.98 -12.51
N PHE A 136 0.98 -9.09 -13.19
CA PHE A 136 0.23 -9.60 -14.35
C PHE A 136 -0.55 -10.90 -14.08
N SER A 137 -0.70 -11.31 -12.82
CA SER A 137 -1.36 -12.57 -12.44
C SER A 137 -2.88 -12.46 -12.26
N GLY A 138 -3.47 -11.30 -12.48
CA GLY A 138 -4.91 -11.11 -12.30
C GLY A 138 -5.35 -11.31 -10.84
N HIS A 139 -6.17 -12.33 -10.57
CA HIS A 139 -6.67 -12.63 -9.23
C HIS A 139 -5.71 -13.50 -8.39
N GLN A 140 -4.81 -14.23 -9.03
CA GLN A 140 -3.90 -15.17 -8.37
C GLN A 140 -2.53 -14.53 -8.13
N ILE A 141 -2.50 -13.47 -7.36
CA ILE A 141 -1.29 -12.63 -7.15
C ILE A 141 -0.08 -13.39 -6.62
N GLU A 142 -0.26 -14.53 -5.96
CA GLU A 142 0.81 -15.37 -5.44
C GLU A 142 1.34 -16.40 -6.45
N THR A 143 0.61 -16.61 -7.56
CA THR A 143 0.96 -17.60 -8.58
C THR A 143 1.72 -16.93 -9.72
N GLN A 144 2.82 -17.55 -10.15
CA GLN A 144 3.59 -17.07 -11.31
C GLN A 144 2.71 -17.10 -12.56
N PRO A 145 2.44 -15.94 -13.22
CA PRO A 145 1.47 -15.88 -14.29
C PRO A 145 1.93 -16.55 -15.60
N PHE A 146 3.22 -16.53 -15.92
CA PHE A 146 3.74 -17.08 -17.17
C PHE A 146 4.80 -18.12 -16.90
N ALA A 147 4.60 -19.32 -17.45
CA ALA A 147 5.54 -20.43 -17.35
C ALA A 147 5.87 -21.01 -18.74
N ILE A 148 7.14 -21.39 -18.95
CA ILE A 148 7.57 -22.13 -20.13
C ILE A 148 7.29 -23.62 -19.93
N GLN A 149 6.60 -24.24 -20.87
CA GLN A 149 6.39 -25.67 -20.95
C GLN A 149 7.58 -26.38 -21.60
N ALA A 150 7.64 -27.71 -21.47
CA ALA A 150 8.71 -28.53 -22.06
C ALA A 150 8.78 -28.47 -23.60
N ASP A 151 7.71 -28.06 -24.25
CA ASP A 151 7.61 -27.85 -25.70
C ASP A 151 7.98 -26.42 -26.14
N ASN A 152 8.55 -25.61 -25.25
CA ASN A 152 8.86 -24.19 -25.40
C ASN A 152 7.63 -23.29 -25.62
N THR A 153 6.42 -23.74 -25.38
CA THR A 153 5.24 -22.88 -25.34
C THR A 153 5.13 -22.14 -24.02
N VAL A 154 4.60 -20.92 -24.04
CA VAL A 154 4.33 -20.13 -22.85
C VAL A 154 2.86 -20.25 -22.49
N THR A 155 2.59 -20.65 -21.24
CA THR A 155 1.22 -20.76 -20.72
C THR A 155 0.96 -19.70 -19.67
N TYR A 156 -0.25 -19.15 -19.67
CA TYR A 156 -0.74 -18.23 -18.65
C TYR A 156 -1.49 -19.02 -17.55
N GLN A 157 -1.16 -18.74 -16.29
CA GLN A 157 -1.68 -19.44 -15.12
C GLN A 157 -2.33 -18.50 -14.07
N GLY A 158 -2.45 -17.20 -14.40
CA GLY A 158 -3.03 -16.19 -13.52
C GLY A 158 -4.53 -15.98 -13.68
#